data_c4db29075eac402479544b6dc541804f
#
_entry.id   c4db29075eac402479544b6dc541804f
#
_cell.length_a   1.000
_cell.length_b   1.000
_cell.length_c   1.000
_cell.angle_alpha   90.00
_cell.angle_beta   90.00
_cell.angle_gamma   90.00
#
_symmetry.space_group_name_H-M   'P 1'
#
loop_
_entity.id
_entity.type
_entity.pdbx_description
1 polymer ?
#
loop_
_entity_poly.entity_id
_entity_poly.type
_entity_poly.pdbx_seq_one_letter_code
_entity_poly.pdbx_strand_id
1 'polypeptide(L)'
;WAIAGRDKQKLISIRDTFLDESVPIVIADSFDEKSLNEMTITTKVVCSTVGPYAKYGSLLVKSCVNNKTHYCDLAGEAQWIRKMIDLHHEEAKNNEVKIVNSCGFDSIPSDLGVYFIHKNISSKNLTIKMRVRGAKGTYSGGTYASMKNIIKEASSNREVRKSLTNPYGLNPVGEQSGLDKRDLTSVVYDKKINNWISPFLMAGINTKIVRRSNALSNYHYGKDFKYDEAVMAGSGFKGRLNGIILSIPLIFLAAKPGSLFNKIFNFFSPKPGEGP
;
A
#
# COMPACT_ATOMS: atom_id res chain seq x y z
N TRP A 1 -6.12 17.22 17.69
CA TRP A 1 -6.49 16.49 16.49
C TRP A 1 -7.99 16.60 16.23
N ALA A 2 -8.44 16.36 15.00
CA ALA A 2 -9.85 16.43 14.61
C ALA A 2 -10.17 15.21 13.72
N ILE A 3 -11.45 14.89 13.55
CA ILE A 3 -11.91 13.94 12.55
C ILE A 3 -12.56 14.69 11.39
N ALA A 4 -12.30 14.23 10.17
CA ALA A 4 -12.82 14.88 8.96
C ALA A 4 -13.52 13.89 8.03
N GLY A 5 -14.51 14.39 7.30
CA GLY A 5 -15.24 13.62 6.29
C GLY A 5 -16.45 14.39 5.75
N ARG A 6 -17.12 13.81 4.76
CA ARG A 6 -18.23 14.45 4.07
C ARG A 6 -19.60 14.33 4.77
N ASP A 7 -19.76 13.32 5.62
CA ASP A 7 -21.02 12.99 6.28
C ASP A 7 -20.98 13.41 7.76
N LYS A 8 -21.60 14.55 8.06
CA LYS A 8 -21.63 15.12 9.41
C LYS A 8 -22.25 14.18 10.44
N GLN A 9 -23.37 13.52 10.10
CA GLN A 9 -24.07 12.64 11.04
C GLN A 9 -23.24 11.42 11.38
N LYS A 10 -22.58 10.82 10.39
CA LYS A 10 -21.67 9.71 10.61
C LYS A 10 -20.46 10.09 11.46
N LEU A 11 -19.89 11.29 11.24
CA LEU A 11 -18.79 11.79 12.07
C LEU A 11 -19.22 12.02 13.52
N ILE A 12 -20.39 12.60 13.75
CA ILE A 12 -20.97 12.75 15.09
C ILE A 12 -21.12 11.38 15.75
N SER A 13 -21.73 10.41 15.08
CA SER A 13 -21.92 9.06 15.60
C SER A 13 -20.59 8.38 15.97
N ILE A 14 -19.56 8.52 15.12
CA ILE A 14 -18.22 7.97 15.38
C ILE A 14 -17.60 8.67 16.60
N ARG A 15 -17.64 9.99 16.66
CA ARG A 15 -17.11 10.77 17.77
C ARG A 15 -17.75 10.33 19.08
N ASP A 16 -19.08 10.33 19.15
CA ASP A 16 -19.83 10.07 20.36
C ASP A 16 -19.73 8.61 20.83
N THR A 17 -19.45 7.67 19.90
CA THR A 17 -19.29 6.24 20.22
C THR A 17 -17.88 5.88 20.65
N PHE A 18 -16.85 6.44 20.02
CA PHE A 18 -15.47 5.94 20.13
C PHE A 18 -14.47 6.99 20.61
N LEU A 19 -14.86 8.24 20.71
CA LEU A 19 -13.99 9.36 21.02
C LEU A 19 -14.59 10.21 22.14
N ASP A 20 -14.01 11.38 22.36
CA ASP A 20 -14.50 12.40 23.28
C ASP A 20 -15.29 13.45 22.50
N GLU A 21 -16.39 13.94 23.06
CA GLU A 21 -17.25 14.99 22.46
C GLU A 21 -16.48 16.30 22.15
N SER A 22 -15.37 16.55 22.84
CA SER A 22 -14.49 17.70 22.60
C SER A 22 -13.70 17.59 21.28
N VAL A 23 -13.65 16.41 20.62
CA VAL A 23 -12.94 16.22 19.35
C VAL A 23 -13.65 17.00 18.24
N PRO A 24 -12.99 17.98 17.61
CA PRO A 24 -13.59 18.76 16.54
C PRO A 24 -13.92 17.92 15.31
N ILE A 25 -15.02 18.27 14.65
CA ILE A 25 -15.46 17.67 13.39
C ILE A 25 -15.24 18.69 12.27
N VAL A 26 -14.56 18.26 11.19
CA VAL A 26 -14.33 19.06 9.99
C VAL A 26 -15.10 18.43 8.82
N ILE A 27 -15.93 19.20 8.13
CA ILE A 27 -16.65 18.72 6.95
C ILE A 27 -15.80 18.99 5.72
N ALA A 28 -15.40 17.91 5.05
CA ALA A 28 -14.62 17.99 3.81
C ALA A 28 -15.00 16.83 2.87
N ASP A 29 -15.16 17.12 1.59
CA ASP A 29 -15.45 16.13 0.54
C ASP A 29 -14.24 15.97 -0.39
N SER A 30 -13.87 14.73 -0.70
CA SER A 30 -12.75 14.38 -1.58
C SER A 30 -12.87 14.94 -3.01
N PHE A 31 -14.05 15.39 -3.42
CA PHE A 31 -14.32 16.01 -4.72
C PHE A 31 -14.52 17.51 -4.66
N ASP A 32 -14.49 18.11 -3.47
CA ASP A 32 -14.61 19.55 -3.28
C ASP A 32 -13.28 20.15 -2.83
N GLU A 33 -12.54 20.71 -3.81
CA GLU A 33 -11.22 21.32 -3.57
C GLU A 33 -11.28 22.47 -2.54
N LYS A 34 -12.41 23.21 -2.47
CA LYS A 34 -12.58 24.30 -1.50
C LYS A 34 -12.58 23.75 -0.08
N SER A 35 -13.42 22.75 0.23
CA SER A 35 -13.51 22.16 1.56
C SER A 35 -12.21 21.47 1.98
N LEU A 36 -11.49 20.85 1.03
CA LEU A 36 -10.16 20.27 1.29
C LEU A 36 -9.13 21.36 1.62
N ASN A 37 -9.11 22.47 0.93
CA ASN A 37 -8.22 23.59 1.22
C ASN A 37 -8.53 24.20 2.59
N GLU A 38 -9.80 24.45 2.89
CA GLU A 38 -10.24 24.96 4.20
C GLU A 38 -9.81 24.03 5.34
N MET A 39 -9.89 22.71 5.14
CA MET A 39 -9.40 21.73 6.11
C MET A 39 -7.87 21.75 6.24
N THR A 40 -7.15 21.73 5.14
CA THR A 40 -5.69 21.55 5.17
C THR A 40 -4.95 22.76 5.74
N ILE A 41 -5.42 23.99 5.54
CA ILE A 41 -4.82 25.21 6.15
C ILE A 41 -4.94 25.24 7.67
N THR A 42 -5.84 24.47 8.27
CA THR A 42 -6.07 24.45 9.74
C THR A 42 -5.21 23.44 10.49
N THR A 43 -4.44 22.61 9.80
CA THR A 43 -3.67 21.53 10.43
C THR A 43 -2.25 21.44 9.90
N LYS A 44 -1.35 20.87 10.69
CA LYS A 44 0.04 20.58 10.28
C LYS A 44 0.17 19.29 9.49
N VAL A 45 -0.73 18.32 9.71
CA VAL A 45 -0.69 17.01 9.07
C VAL A 45 -2.07 16.44 8.89
N VAL A 46 -2.31 15.81 7.74
CA VAL A 46 -3.50 15.02 7.46
C VAL A 46 -3.12 13.55 7.36
N CYS A 47 -3.81 12.69 8.13
CA CYS A 47 -3.75 11.24 7.97
C CYS A 47 -5.03 10.77 7.27
N SER A 48 -4.93 10.32 6.03
CA SER A 48 -6.09 9.89 5.24
C SER A 48 -6.28 8.38 5.29
N THR A 49 -7.50 7.95 5.64
CA THR A 49 -7.94 6.55 5.58
C THR A 49 -8.99 6.34 4.48
N VAL A 50 -9.19 7.32 3.59
CA VAL A 50 -10.25 7.34 2.58
C VAL A 50 -9.76 6.69 1.29
N GLY A 51 -10.00 5.40 1.14
CA GLY A 51 -9.71 4.63 -0.08
C GLY A 51 -10.98 4.27 -0.89
N PRO A 52 -10.85 3.87 -2.17
CA PRO A 52 -9.63 3.81 -3.00
C PRO A 52 -8.99 5.17 -3.26
N TYR A 53 -7.69 5.25 -3.01
CA TYR A 53 -6.95 6.52 -3.09
C TYR A 53 -6.85 7.07 -4.50
N ALA A 54 -6.78 6.21 -5.52
CA ALA A 54 -6.81 6.63 -6.91
C ALA A 54 -8.09 7.38 -7.29
N LYS A 55 -9.19 7.18 -6.53
CA LYS A 55 -10.46 7.89 -6.73
C LYS A 55 -10.59 9.14 -5.88
N TYR A 56 -10.15 9.08 -4.63
CA TYR A 56 -10.48 10.08 -3.60
C TYR A 56 -9.28 10.87 -3.08
N GLY A 57 -8.04 10.39 -3.30
CA GLY A 57 -6.84 10.94 -2.65
C GLY A 57 -6.18 12.12 -3.38
N SER A 58 -6.35 12.22 -4.72
CA SER A 58 -5.51 13.12 -5.53
C SER A 58 -5.69 14.61 -5.21
N LEU A 59 -6.94 15.07 -5.04
CA LEU A 59 -7.20 16.47 -4.66
C LEU A 59 -6.70 16.79 -3.25
N LEU A 60 -6.82 15.84 -2.32
CA LEU A 60 -6.33 16.03 -0.96
C LEU A 60 -4.80 16.16 -0.92
N VAL A 61 -4.07 15.32 -1.66
CA VAL A 61 -2.60 15.45 -1.78
C VAL A 61 -2.23 16.81 -2.35
N LYS A 62 -2.89 17.24 -3.43
CA LYS A 62 -2.70 18.57 -4.03
C LYS A 62 -2.94 19.69 -3.00
N SER A 63 -4.06 19.65 -2.27
CA SER A 63 -4.38 20.64 -1.24
C SER A 63 -3.33 20.67 -0.11
N CYS A 64 -2.84 19.50 0.31
CA CYS A 64 -1.78 19.42 1.32
C CYS A 64 -0.48 20.07 0.83
N VAL A 65 -0.08 19.82 -0.42
CA VAL A 65 1.12 20.43 -1.00
C VAL A 65 0.98 21.95 -1.10
N ASN A 66 -0.15 22.44 -1.62
CA ASN A 66 -0.41 23.86 -1.82
C ASN A 66 -0.46 24.63 -0.48
N ASN A 67 -1.04 24.03 0.55
CA ASN A 67 -1.24 24.65 1.86
C ASN A 67 -0.13 24.34 2.87
N LYS A 68 1.01 23.77 2.42
CA LYS A 68 2.17 23.40 3.25
C LYS A 68 1.82 22.48 4.42
N THR A 69 0.87 21.57 4.20
CA THR A 69 0.41 20.60 5.18
C THR A 69 1.00 19.24 4.87
N HIS A 70 1.54 18.57 5.87
CA HIS A 70 2.07 17.21 5.70
C HIS A 70 0.92 16.20 5.47
N TYR A 71 1.23 15.10 4.80
CA TYR A 71 0.25 14.07 4.47
C TYR A 71 0.78 12.67 4.75
N CYS A 72 -0.07 11.80 5.28
CA CYS A 72 0.18 10.36 5.30
C CYS A 72 -1.12 9.58 5.02
N ASP A 73 -0.96 8.33 4.56
CA ASP A 73 -2.08 7.46 4.22
C ASP A 73 -1.77 5.97 4.42
N LEU A 74 -2.74 5.12 4.09
CA LEU A 74 -2.64 3.65 4.11
C LEU A 74 -2.70 3.06 2.70
N ALA A 75 -2.31 3.82 1.67
CA ALA A 75 -2.48 3.43 0.26
C ALA A 75 -1.63 2.20 -0.10
N GLY A 76 -2.28 1.20 -0.71
CA GLY A 76 -1.62 0.06 -1.36
C GLY A 76 -1.59 0.17 -2.89
N GLU A 77 -1.95 1.32 -3.45
CA GLU A 77 -2.18 1.58 -4.88
C GLU A 77 -0.91 2.17 -5.53
N ALA A 78 0.09 1.30 -5.82
CA ALA A 78 1.40 1.72 -6.31
C ALA A 78 1.34 2.63 -7.57
N GLN A 79 0.39 2.40 -8.48
CA GLN A 79 0.21 3.23 -9.68
C GLN A 79 -0.24 4.66 -9.32
N TRP A 80 -1.12 4.80 -8.32
CA TRP A 80 -1.56 6.09 -7.85
C TRP A 80 -0.45 6.82 -7.09
N ILE A 81 0.28 6.11 -6.22
CA ILE A 81 1.44 6.67 -5.50
C ILE A 81 2.48 7.19 -6.52
N ARG A 82 2.79 6.41 -7.58
CA ARG A 82 3.68 6.86 -8.65
C ARG A 82 3.20 8.15 -9.29
N LYS A 83 1.90 8.23 -9.60
CA LYS A 83 1.28 9.44 -10.17
C LYS A 83 1.40 10.64 -9.22
N MET A 84 1.18 10.45 -7.92
CA MET A 84 1.32 11.55 -6.94
C MET A 84 2.77 12.01 -6.82
N ILE A 85 3.73 11.09 -6.84
CA ILE A 85 5.15 11.42 -6.87
C ILE A 85 5.48 12.25 -8.12
N ASP A 86 5.06 11.80 -9.31
CA ASP A 86 5.36 12.49 -10.57
C ASP A 86 4.75 13.90 -10.65
N LEU A 87 3.56 14.09 -10.07
CA LEU A 87 2.85 15.37 -10.11
C LEU A 87 3.33 16.37 -9.05
N HIS A 88 3.69 15.89 -7.86
CA HIS A 88 3.81 16.76 -6.69
C HIS A 88 5.18 16.72 -6.00
N HIS A 89 6.14 15.88 -6.43
CA HIS A 89 7.41 15.74 -5.72
C HIS A 89 8.19 17.05 -5.61
N GLU A 90 8.38 17.74 -6.72
CA GLU A 90 9.19 18.98 -6.75
C GLU A 90 8.49 20.11 -5.97
N GLU A 91 7.18 20.25 -6.10
CA GLU A 91 6.43 21.27 -5.38
C GLU A 91 6.42 20.96 -3.87
N ALA A 92 6.19 19.71 -3.48
CA ALA A 92 6.26 19.29 -2.07
C ALA A 92 7.63 19.54 -1.47
N LYS A 93 8.71 19.28 -2.22
CA LYS A 93 10.09 19.56 -1.80
C LYS A 93 10.32 21.05 -1.60
N ASN A 94 9.90 21.90 -2.54
CA ASN A 94 10.04 23.34 -2.47
C ASN A 94 9.22 23.96 -1.30
N ASN A 95 8.07 23.37 -1.00
CA ASN A 95 7.20 23.77 0.10
C ASN A 95 7.56 23.12 1.45
N GLU A 96 8.62 22.28 1.49
CA GLU A 96 9.06 21.49 2.65
C GLU A 96 7.95 20.56 3.22
N VAL A 97 7.06 20.08 2.33
CA VAL A 97 5.95 19.19 2.68
C VAL A 97 6.39 17.73 2.59
N LYS A 98 6.05 16.95 3.60
CA LYS A 98 6.26 15.50 3.63
C LYS A 98 4.97 14.80 3.21
N ILE A 99 5.04 14.06 2.10
CA ILE A 99 3.97 13.21 1.61
C ILE A 99 4.42 11.75 1.78
N VAL A 100 3.84 11.04 2.73
CA VAL A 100 4.26 9.68 3.11
C VAL A 100 3.10 8.72 2.90
N ASN A 101 3.17 7.94 1.83
CA ASN A 101 2.17 6.94 1.52
C ASN A 101 2.47 5.60 2.24
N SER A 102 1.45 4.74 2.33
CA SER A 102 1.57 3.37 2.84
C SER A 102 2.02 3.27 4.31
N CYS A 103 1.56 4.19 5.16
CA CYS A 103 1.87 4.22 6.60
C CYS A 103 1.01 3.23 7.42
N GLY A 104 0.34 2.28 6.78
CA GLY A 104 -0.46 1.25 7.44
C GLY A 104 0.36 0.06 7.93
N PHE A 105 -0.32 -0.79 8.72
CA PHE A 105 0.24 -2.05 9.22
C PHE A 105 0.76 -2.95 8.09
N ASP A 106 0.17 -2.88 6.91
CA ASP A 106 0.55 -3.70 5.76
C ASP A 106 2.00 -3.47 5.30
N SER A 107 2.49 -2.23 5.32
CA SER A 107 3.81 -1.85 4.79
C SER A 107 4.82 -1.42 5.85
N ILE A 108 4.38 -0.82 6.95
CA ILE A 108 5.27 -0.34 8.02
C ILE A 108 6.13 -1.45 8.63
N PRO A 109 5.62 -2.66 8.96
CA PRO A 109 6.46 -3.74 9.47
C PRO A 109 7.54 -4.19 8.48
N SER A 110 7.25 -4.14 7.19
CA SER A 110 8.20 -4.48 6.13
C SER A 110 9.34 -3.46 6.05
N ASP A 111 9.00 -2.19 5.96
CA ASP A 111 9.96 -1.09 5.79
C ASP A 111 10.81 -0.87 7.06
N LEU A 112 10.15 -0.67 8.20
CA LEU A 112 10.86 -0.48 9.46
C LEU A 112 11.54 -1.76 9.95
N GLY A 113 11.03 -2.95 9.60
CA GLY A 113 11.68 -4.22 9.87
C GLY A 113 13.03 -4.33 9.16
N VAL A 114 13.11 -3.95 7.89
CA VAL A 114 14.36 -3.87 7.13
C VAL A 114 15.31 -2.85 7.76
N TYR A 115 14.82 -1.66 8.07
CA TYR A 115 15.63 -0.63 8.74
C TYR A 115 16.19 -1.13 10.08
N PHE A 116 15.37 -1.79 10.91
CA PHE A 116 15.79 -2.36 12.18
C PHE A 116 16.88 -3.43 12.02
N ILE A 117 16.68 -4.37 11.07
CA ILE A 117 17.68 -5.42 10.77
C ILE A 117 18.99 -4.76 10.33
N HIS A 118 18.92 -3.83 9.39
CA HIS A 118 20.13 -3.18 8.86
C HIS A 118 20.88 -2.40 9.94
N LYS A 119 20.18 -1.73 10.86
CA LYS A 119 20.79 -1.00 11.97
C LYS A 119 21.54 -1.92 12.94
N ASN A 120 21.12 -3.17 13.06
CA ASN A 120 21.66 -4.14 14.03
C ASN A 120 22.62 -5.17 13.42
N ILE A 121 22.80 -5.15 12.09
CA ILE A 121 23.70 -6.10 11.39
C ILE A 121 24.76 -5.33 10.61
N SER A 122 26.02 -5.49 10.96
CA SER A 122 27.16 -4.83 10.31
C SER A 122 27.57 -5.52 9.00
N SER A 123 26.64 -5.87 8.12
CA SER A 123 26.93 -6.52 6.84
C SER A 123 26.53 -5.63 5.67
N LYS A 124 27.39 -5.59 4.64
CA LYS A 124 27.06 -4.97 3.34
C LYS A 124 26.40 -6.01 2.43
N ASN A 125 25.60 -5.55 1.47
CA ASN A 125 24.93 -6.38 0.45
C ASN A 125 23.96 -7.43 1.04
N LEU A 126 23.08 -6.98 1.94
CA LEU A 126 22.11 -7.85 2.59
C LEU A 126 21.04 -8.34 1.59
N THR A 127 20.66 -9.61 1.76
CA THR A 127 19.41 -10.15 1.22
C THR A 127 18.47 -10.40 2.39
N ILE A 128 17.43 -9.61 2.50
CA ILE A 128 16.43 -9.74 3.57
C ILE A 128 15.17 -10.39 2.98
N LYS A 129 14.62 -11.36 3.69
CA LYS A 129 13.42 -12.10 3.27
C LYS A 129 12.39 -12.08 4.38
N MET A 130 11.28 -11.39 4.16
CA MET A 130 10.15 -11.42 5.06
C MET A 130 9.30 -12.67 4.80
N ARG A 131 8.92 -13.37 5.86
CA ARG A 131 8.11 -14.59 5.79
C ARG A 131 6.96 -14.52 6.77
N VAL A 132 5.74 -14.40 6.23
CA VAL A 132 4.50 -14.43 7.02
C VAL A 132 4.23 -15.88 7.44
N ARG A 133 4.23 -16.13 8.75
CA ARG A 133 3.98 -17.47 9.30
C ARG A 133 2.50 -17.77 9.55
N GLY A 134 1.71 -16.75 9.73
CA GLY A 134 0.28 -16.85 9.95
C GLY A 134 -0.35 -15.47 10.05
N ALA A 135 -1.62 -15.39 9.67
CA ALA A 135 -2.45 -14.22 9.83
C ALA A 135 -3.85 -14.66 10.25
N LYS A 136 -4.51 -13.87 11.10
CA LYS A 136 -5.92 -14.04 11.45
C LYS A 136 -6.66 -12.77 11.06
N GLY A 137 -7.87 -12.92 10.53
CA GLY A 137 -8.70 -11.82 10.06
C GLY A 137 -8.96 -11.90 8.55
N THR A 138 -9.68 -10.90 8.06
CA THR A 138 -10.04 -10.76 6.64
C THR A 138 -9.61 -9.38 6.14
N TYR A 139 -9.64 -9.18 4.83
CA TYR A 139 -9.39 -7.87 4.23
C TYR A 139 -10.65 -7.00 4.34
N SER A 140 -10.47 -5.70 4.61
CA SER A 140 -11.56 -4.75 4.61
C SER A 140 -12.17 -4.55 3.22
N GLY A 141 -13.42 -4.09 3.16
CA GLY A 141 -14.08 -3.72 1.90
C GLY A 141 -13.32 -2.62 1.12
N GLY A 142 -12.61 -1.73 1.82
CA GLY A 142 -11.70 -0.73 1.22
C GLY A 142 -10.54 -1.39 0.46
N THR A 143 -9.89 -2.39 1.04
CA THR A 143 -8.82 -3.16 0.39
C THR A 143 -9.32 -3.84 -0.90
N TYR A 144 -10.49 -4.50 -0.85
CA TYR A 144 -11.07 -5.10 -2.05
C TYR A 144 -11.44 -4.07 -3.13
N ALA A 145 -11.97 -2.91 -2.73
CA ALA A 145 -12.31 -1.83 -3.66
C ALA A 145 -11.06 -1.28 -4.36
N SER A 146 -9.96 -1.07 -3.63
CA SER A 146 -8.67 -0.65 -4.19
C SER A 146 -8.11 -1.69 -5.15
N MET A 147 -8.13 -2.97 -4.80
CA MET A 147 -7.67 -4.05 -5.68
C MET A 147 -8.45 -4.12 -6.99
N LYS A 148 -9.78 -4.04 -6.93
CA LYS A 148 -10.64 -4.00 -8.13
C LYS A 148 -10.31 -2.79 -9.02
N ASN A 149 -10.06 -1.64 -8.41
CA ASN A 149 -9.68 -0.44 -9.16
C ASN A 149 -8.33 -0.62 -9.85
N ILE A 150 -7.32 -1.15 -9.16
CA ILE A 150 -5.99 -1.45 -9.72
C ILE A 150 -6.13 -2.38 -10.94
N ILE A 151 -6.89 -3.47 -10.82
CA ILE A 151 -7.09 -4.43 -11.93
C ILE A 151 -7.78 -3.76 -13.12
N LYS A 152 -8.82 -2.95 -12.86
CA LYS A 152 -9.52 -2.20 -13.90
C LYS A 152 -8.57 -1.25 -14.64
N GLU A 153 -7.79 -0.47 -13.93
CA GLU A 153 -6.80 0.45 -14.52
C GLU A 153 -5.72 -0.30 -15.29
N ALA A 154 -5.18 -1.38 -14.72
CA ALA A 154 -4.17 -2.21 -15.36
C ALA A 154 -4.69 -2.91 -16.62
N SER A 155 -5.99 -3.26 -16.70
CA SER A 155 -6.56 -3.91 -17.88
C SER A 155 -6.60 -3.00 -19.10
N SER A 156 -6.79 -1.70 -18.89
CA SER A 156 -6.95 -0.69 -19.95
C SER A 156 -5.70 0.15 -20.21
N ASN A 157 -4.74 0.22 -19.27
CA ASN A 157 -3.60 1.12 -19.38
C ASN A 157 -2.27 0.36 -19.28
N ARG A 158 -1.45 0.46 -20.36
CA ARG A 158 -0.13 -0.18 -20.45
C ARG A 158 0.88 0.41 -19.45
N GLU A 159 0.86 1.72 -19.23
CA GLU A 159 1.80 2.38 -18.32
C GLU A 159 1.50 2.00 -16.86
N VAL A 160 0.22 1.87 -16.50
CA VAL A 160 -0.17 1.33 -15.20
C VAL A 160 0.38 -0.09 -15.01
N ARG A 161 0.23 -0.98 -16.00
CA ARG A 161 0.81 -2.33 -15.94
C ARG A 161 2.33 -2.30 -15.75
N LYS A 162 3.02 -1.44 -16.49
CA LYS A 162 4.47 -1.27 -16.39
C LYS A 162 4.89 -0.81 -14.99
N SER A 163 4.22 0.17 -14.44
CA SER A 163 4.46 0.67 -13.08
C SER A 163 4.23 -0.43 -12.02
N LEU A 164 3.14 -1.19 -12.13
CA LEU A 164 2.82 -2.27 -11.20
C LEU A 164 3.80 -3.44 -11.27
N THR A 165 4.30 -3.77 -12.46
CA THR A 165 5.22 -4.91 -12.67
C THR A 165 6.69 -4.58 -12.47
N ASN A 166 7.07 -3.29 -12.43
CA ASN A 166 8.43 -2.89 -12.15
C ASN A 166 8.73 -2.96 -10.64
N PRO A 167 9.69 -3.79 -10.19
CA PRO A 167 10.08 -3.85 -8.77
C PRO A 167 10.50 -2.49 -8.18
N TYR A 168 11.05 -1.60 -9.00
CA TYR A 168 11.55 -0.28 -8.62
C TYR A 168 10.62 0.86 -9.08
N GLY A 169 9.35 0.54 -9.36
CA GLY A 169 8.39 1.49 -9.93
C GLY A 169 8.13 2.75 -9.09
N LEU A 170 8.41 2.71 -7.79
CA LEU A 170 8.26 3.86 -6.87
C LEU A 170 9.57 4.61 -6.61
N ASN A 171 10.72 4.13 -7.08
CA ASN A 171 11.99 4.82 -6.91
C ASN A 171 12.00 6.18 -7.62
N PRO A 172 12.92 7.08 -7.25
CA PRO A 172 13.15 8.33 -7.98
C PRO A 172 13.33 8.12 -9.49
N VAL A 173 13.00 9.14 -10.27
CA VAL A 173 13.21 9.10 -11.73
C VAL A 173 14.69 8.89 -12.01
N GLY A 174 15.01 7.99 -12.96
CA GLY A 174 16.39 7.58 -13.27
C GLY A 174 16.91 6.41 -12.41
N GLU A 175 16.26 6.07 -11.30
CA GLU A 175 16.66 5.01 -10.38
C GLU A 175 15.64 3.83 -10.37
N GLN A 176 14.89 3.69 -11.44
CA GLN A 176 13.81 2.70 -11.55
C GLN A 176 14.28 1.33 -12.08
N SER A 177 15.53 0.97 -11.81
CA SER A 177 16.13 -0.31 -12.15
C SER A 177 17.07 -0.80 -11.07
N GLY A 178 17.31 -2.12 -11.02
CA GLY A 178 18.21 -2.73 -10.04
C GLY A 178 18.27 -4.24 -10.17
N LEU A 179 18.99 -4.90 -9.26
CA LEU A 179 19.30 -6.33 -9.30
C LEU A 179 18.19 -7.22 -8.73
N ASP A 180 17.19 -6.63 -8.08
CA ASP A 180 16.14 -7.39 -7.43
C ASP A 180 15.13 -7.95 -8.44
N LYS A 181 14.54 -9.08 -8.08
CA LYS A 181 13.57 -9.77 -8.94
C LYS A 181 12.16 -9.28 -8.67
N ARG A 182 11.26 -9.61 -9.58
CA ARG A 182 9.82 -9.45 -9.37
C ARG A 182 9.36 -10.31 -8.20
N ASP A 183 8.28 -9.87 -7.57
CA ASP A 183 7.65 -10.60 -6.47
C ASP A 183 7.20 -12.00 -6.92
N LEU A 184 7.09 -12.90 -5.96
CA LEU A 184 6.69 -14.28 -6.20
C LEU A 184 5.26 -14.34 -6.77
N THR A 185 5.08 -15.09 -7.86
CA THR A 185 3.77 -15.26 -8.53
C THR A 185 3.24 -16.69 -8.47
N SER A 186 4.04 -17.63 -7.95
CA SER A 186 3.68 -19.04 -7.87
C SER A 186 4.23 -19.66 -6.59
N VAL A 187 3.71 -20.83 -6.23
CA VAL A 187 4.19 -21.60 -5.07
C VAL A 187 5.54 -22.22 -5.41
N VAL A 188 6.53 -21.98 -4.56
CA VAL A 188 7.89 -22.51 -4.72
C VAL A 188 8.40 -23.11 -3.40
N TYR A 189 9.40 -24.00 -3.50
CA TYR A 189 10.07 -24.55 -2.34
C TYR A 189 11.33 -23.76 -2.02
N ASP A 190 11.38 -23.11 -0.86
CA ASP A 190 12.57 -22.39 -0.38
C ASP A 190 13.45 -23.36 0.41
N LYS A 191 14.53 -23.83 -0.25
CA LYS A 191 15.48 -24.78 0.33
C LYS A 191 16.19 -24.24 1.57
N LYS A 192 16.35 -22.91 1.71
CA LYS A 192 17.06 -22.30 2.85
C LYS A 192 16.31 -22.44 4.17
N ILE A 193 14.98 -22.43 4.10
CA ILE A 193 14.11 -22.55 5.27
C ILE A 193 13.35 -23.89 5.31
N ASN A 194 13.62 -24.78 4.35
CA ASN A 194 12.99 -26.10 4.22
C ASN A 194 11.44 -26.00 4.23
N ASN A 195 10.89 -25.08 3.44
CA ASN A 195 9.47 -24.76 3.48
C ASN A 195 8.94 -24.41 2.09
N TRP A 196 7.68 -24.79 1.81
CA TRP A 196 6.95 -24.23 0.69
C TRP A 196 6.51 -22.80 1.02
N ILE A 197 6.67 -21.91 0.07
CA ILE A 197 6.26 -20.51 0.17
C ILE A 197 5.28 -20.18 -0.95
N SER A 198 4.30 -19.37 -0.61
CA SER A 198 3.24 -18.88 -1.51
C SER A 198 3.38 -17.37 -1.70
N PRO A 199 2.90 -16.83 -2.82
CA PRO A 199 2.81 -15.39 -3.03
C PRO A 199 2.11 -14.70 -1.86
N PHE A 200 2.64 -13.55 -1.45
CA PHE A 200 2.01 -12.68 -0.46
C PHE A 200 1.34 -11.50 -1.18
N LEU A 201 0.06 -11.28 -0.91
CA LEU A 201 -0.73 -10.26 -1.60
C LEU A 201 -0.12 -8.86 -1.49
N MET A 202 0.34 -8.50 -0.28
CA MET A 202 0.88 -7.17 -0.01
C MET A 202 2.32 -6.99 -0.52
N ALA A 203 3.01 -8.05 -0.94
CA ALA A 203 4.36 -7.94 -1.50
C ALA A 203 4.44 -6.94 -2.65
N GLY A 204 3.40 -6.88 -3.48
CA GLY A 204 3.34 -5.98 -4.63
C GLY A 204 3.49 -4.49 -4.31
N ILE A 205 3.12 -4.06 -3.11
CA ILE A 205 3.37 -2.71 -2.61
C ILE A 205 4.54 -2.65 -1.65
N ASN A 206 4.62 -3.55 -0.67
CA ASN A 206 5.62 -3.52 0.40
C ASN A 206 7.05 -3.54 -0.14
N THR A 207 7.34 -4.43 -1.09
CA THR A 207 8.68 -4.54 -1.68
C THR A 207 9.11 -3.28 -2.43
N LYS A 208 8.15 -2.56 -3.04
CA LYS A 208 8.41 -1.26 -3.68
C LYS A 208 8.66 -0.16 -2.66
N ILE A 209 7.93 -0.15 -1.53
CA ILE A 209 8.15 0.81 -0.44
C ILE A 209 9.56 0.62 0.13
N VAL A 210 9.94 -0.61 0.48
CA VAL A 210 11.28 -0.92 1.00
C VAL A 210 12.40 -0.46 0.03
N ARG A 211 12.23 -0.73 -1.26
CA ARG A 211 13.22 -0.28 -2.29
C ARG A 211 13.25 1.24 -2.43
N ARG A 212 12.10 1.89 -2.37
CA ARG A 212 12.02 3.35 -2.36
C ARG A 212 12.69 3.95 -1.14
N SER A 213 12.47 3.41 0.05
CA SER A 213 13.13 3.86 1.29
C SER A 213 14.64 3.73 1.19
N ASN A 214 15.15 2.64 0.60
CA ASN A 214 16.59 2.48 0.32
C ASN A 214 17.10 3.57 -0.62
N ALA A 215 16.41 3.84 -1.73
CA ALA A 215 16.82 4.87 -2.69
C ALA A 215 16.79 6.28 -2.06
N LEU A 216 15.73 6.62 -1.34
CA LEU A 216 15.59 7.93 -0.68
C LEU A 216 16.59 8.16 0.45
N SER A 217 17.12 7.09 1.04
CA SER A 217 18.20 7.15 2.05
C SER A 217 19.61 7.03 1.45
N ASN A 218 19.79 7.41 0.18
CA ASN A 218 21.06 7.30 -0.55
C ASN A 218 21.62 5.86 -0.57
N TYR A 219 20.75 4.87 -0.76
CA TYR A 219 21.09 3.45 -0.76
C TYR A 219 21.80 2.99 0.52
N HIS A 220 21.27 3.40 1.65
CA HIS A 220 21.79 3.05 2.96
C HIS A 220 21.95 1.53 3.17
N TYR A 221 21.05 0.72 2.57
CA TYR A 221 21.13 -0.75 2.58
C TYR A 221 22.05 -1.32 1.49
N GLY A 222 22.66 -0.48 0.66
CA GLY A 222 23.46 -0.84 -0.52
C GLY A 222 22.64 -0.88 -1.80
N LYS A 223 23.36 -0.67 -2.94
CA LYS A 223 22.74 -0.76 -4.29
C LYS A 223 22.42 -2.20 -4.68
N ASP A 224 23.13 -3.16 -4.09
CA ASP A 224 22.95 -4.61 -4.34
C ASP A 224 21.97 -5.25 -3.33
N PHE A 225 21.31 -4.44 -2.50
CA PHE A 225 20.31 -4.89 -1.55
C PHE A 225 19.16 -5.61 -2.25
N LYS A 226 18.75 -6.77 -1.68
CA LYS A 226 17.64 -7.58 -2.18
C LYS A 226 16.61 -7.81 -1.10
N TYR A 227 15.35 -7.70 -1.49
CA TYR A 227 14.21 -7.88 -0.60
C TYR A 227 13.08 -8.64 -1.27
N ASP A 228 12.54 -9.64 -0.60
CA ASP A 228 11.34 -10.37 -1.03
C ASP A 228 10.41 -10.72 0.15
N GLU A 229 9.14 -10.88 -0.16
CA GLU A 229 8.11 -11.29 0.78
C GLU A 229 7.36 -12.53 0.29
N ALA A 230 7.01 -13.42 1.22
CA ALA A 230 6.18 -14.58 0.92
C ALA A 230 5.46 -15.09 2.18
N VAL A 231 4.40 -15.90 1.97
CA VAL A 231 3.72 -16.63 3.04
C VAL A 231 4.32 -18.02 3.17
N MET A 232 4.61 -18.45 4.39
CA MET A 232 5.04 -19.83 4.68
C MET A 232 3.83 -20.76 4.62
N ALA A 233 3.96 -21.84 3.85
CA ALA A 233 2.87 -22.80 3.63
C ALA A 233 3.08 -24.17 4.33
N GLY A 234 4.29 -24.41 4.87
CA GLY A 234 4.65 -25.66 5.52
C GLY A 234 5.63 -26.51 4.70
N SER A 235 6.02 -27.67 5.24
CA SER A 235 6.94 -28.60 4.61
C SER A 235 6.22 -29.75 3.91
N GLY A 236 6.95 -30.51 3.07
CA GLY A 236 6.45 -31.71 2.41
C GLY A 236 5.26 -31.48 1.48
N PHE A 237 4.53 -32.54 1.17
CA PHE A 237 3.38 -32.48 0.27
C PHE A 237 2.24 -31.61 0.82
N LYS A 238 1.98 -31.68 2.14
CA LYS A 238 0.95 -30.82 2.78
C LYS A 238 1.27 -29.34 2.63
N GLY A 239 2.54 -28.97 2.79
CA GLY A 239 2.98 -27.59 2.58
C GLY A 239 2.77 -27.10 1.16
N ARG A 240 3.03 -27.97 0.16
CA ARG A 240 2.75 -27.64 -1.25
C ARG A 240 1.26 -27.40 -1.49
N LEU A 241 0.41 -28.26 -0.97
CA LEU A 241 -1.05 -28.13 -1.11
C LEU A 241 -1.57 -26.85 -0.43
N ASN A 242 -1.13 -26.59 0.79
CA ASN A 242 -1.42 -25.36 1.52
C ASN A 242 -0.99 -24.11 0.73
N GLY A 243 0.19 -24.14 0.14
CA GLY A 243 0.68 -23.03 -0.70
C GLY A 243 -0.23 -22.74 -1.88
N ILE A 244 -0.75 -23.79 -2.55
CA ILE A 244 -1.71 -23.64 -3.64
C ILE A 244 -3.02 -23.02 -3.13
N ILE A 245 -3.54 -23.49 -2.00
CA ILE A 245 -4.76 -22.97 -1.38
C ILE A 245 -4.58 -21.48 -1.03
N LEU A 246 -3.46 -21.11 -0.41
CA LEU A 246 -3.14 -19.72 -0.07
C LEU A 246 -2.99 -18.80 -1.29
N SER A 247 -2.68 -19.35 -2.47
CA SER A 247 -2.59 -18.57 -3.71
C SER A 247 -3.95 -18.39 -4.43
N ILE A 248 -4.98 -19.13 -4.06
CA ILE A 248 -6.31 -19.06 -4.69
C ILE A 248 -6.89 -17.64 -4.72
N PRO A 249 -6.90 -16.85 -3.63
CA PRO A 249 -7.42 -15.47 -3.65
C PRO A 249 -6.72 -14.58 -4.69
N LEU A 250 -5.42 -14.76 -4.90
CA LEU A 250 -4.66 -14.01 -5.91
C LEU A 250 -5.04 -14.42 -7.34
N ILE A 251 -5.33 -15.72 -7.56
CA ILE A 251 -5.80 -16.22 -8.87
C ILE A 251 -7.16 -15.61 -9.19
N PHE A 252 -8.08 -15.59 -8.23
CA PHE A 252 -9.39 -14.96 -8.38
C PHE A 252 -9.30 -13.46 -8.63
N LEU A 253 -8.39 -12.80 -7.93
CA LEU A 253 -8.12 -11.36 -8.08
C LEU A 253 -7.54 -11.04 -9.47
N ALA A 254 -6.65 -11.89 -9.99
CA ALA A 254 -6.05 -11.74 -11.32
C ALA A 254 -6.99 -12.14 -12.46
N ALA A 255 -8.16 -12.74 -12.15
CA ALA A 255 -9.13 -13.18 -13.15
C ALA A 255 -9.70 -12.00 -13.96
N LYS A 256 -9.90 -12.24 -15.26
CA LYS A 256 -10.43 -11.22 -16.18
C LYS A 256 -11.75 -10.62 -15.63
N PRO A 257 -11.88 -9.26 -15.60
CA PRO A 257 -13.12 -8.61 -15.23
C PRO A 257 -14.33 -9.18 -16.00
N GLY A 258 -15.42 -9.48 -15.28
CA GLY A 258 -16.63 -10.08 -15.87
C GLY A 258 -16.62 -11.60 -16.03
N SER A 259 -15.50 -12.30 -15.77
CA SER A 259 -15.44 -13.75 -15.76
C SER A 259 -16.27 -14.35 -14.61
N LEU A 260 -16.63 -15.64 -14.71
CA LEU A 260 -17.33 -16.36 -13.64
C LEU A 260 -16.56 -16.28 -12.31
N PHE A 261 -15.24 -16.45 -12.35
CA PHE A 261 -14.37 -16.32 -11.18
C PHE A 261 -14.46 -14.94 -10.55
N ASN A 262 -14.47 -13.88 -11.35
CA ASN A 262 -14.61 -12.50 -10.86
C ASN A 262 -16.01 -12.26 -10.24
N LYS A 263 -17.07 -12.84 -10.81
CA LYS A 263 -18.44 -12.75 -10.23
C LYS A 263 -18.52 -13.47 -8.88
N ILE A 264 -17.97 -14.69 -8.76
CA ILE A 264 -17.90 -15.44 -7.51
C ILE A 264 -17.13 -14.65 -6.44
N PHE A 265 -15.95 -14.15 -6.79
CA PHE A 265 -15.14 -13.35 -5.89
C PHE A 265 -15.89 -12.10 -5.39
N ASN A 266 -16.58 -11.40 -6.29
CA ASN A 266 -17.38 -10.22 -5.93
C ASN A 266 -18.54 -10.53 -4.98
N PHE A 267 -19.15 -11.71 -5.08
CA PHE A 267 -20.24 -12.13 -4.21
C PHE A 267 -19.77 -12.33 -2.75
N PHE A 268 -18.57 -12.90 -2.55
CA PHE A 268 -18.01 -13.15 -1.23
C PHE A 268 -17.16 -11.99 -0.67
N SER A 269 -16.92 -10.93 -1.45
CA SER A 269 -16.10 -9.80 -1.01
C SER A 269 -16.91 -8.85 -0.14
N PRO A 270 -16.36 -8.36 1.00
CA PRO A 270 -17.01 -7.32 1.82
C PRO A 270 -17.24 -6.05 1.00
N LYS A 271 -18.33 -5.33 1.33
CA LYS A 271 -18.67 -4.07 0.67
C LYS A 271 -17.77 -2.93 1.16
N PRO A 272 -17.58 -1.86 0.36
CA PRO A 272 -16.92 -0.66 0.83
C PRO A 272 -17.57 -0.11 2.10
N GLY A 273 -16.75 0.11 3.14
CA GLY A 273 -17.22 0.56 4.46
C GLY A 273 -17.50 -0.57 5.46
N GLU A 274 -17.43 -1.83 5.03
CA GLU A 274 -17.45 -2.98 5.94
C GLU A 274 -16.01 -3.27 6.39
N GLY A 275 -15.81 -3.38 7.70
CA GLY A 275 -14.56 -3.79 8.32
C GLY A 275 -14.40 -5.31 8.33
N PRO A 276 -13.20 -5.83 8.73
CA PRO A 276 -13.01 -7.25 9.01
C PRO A 276 -13.74 -7.66 10.29
#